data_58a77af90e602732c882e9f7cc21a665
#
_entry.id   58a77af90e602732c882e9f7cc21a665
#
_cell.length_a   1.000
_cell.length_b   1.000
_cell.length_c   1.000
_cell.angle_alpha   90.00
_cell.angle_beta   90.00
_cell.angle_gamma   90.00
#
_symmetry.space_group_name_H-M   'P 1'
#
loop_
_entity.id
_entity.type
_entity.pdbx_description
1 polymer ?
#
loop_
_entity_poly.entity_id
_entity_poly.type
_entity_poly.pdbx_seq_one_letter_code
_entity_poly.pdbx_strand_id
1 'polypeptide(L)'
;DEESAKKLVALEGARYLQRIIKKNDVLGITWGSTIYRLINYLNPAQKVDATFVTLHGSIACCRNELDVRTLVLRMAKAFSGMHYYLLTEALMSSKKAADIIKQEKNNKKVFQMFDNINISINGTGSFYPELNSVLAKPEFMSKEELGWLQEQSVVGDIALRFFDKDGKECKTELADRMITIGFEQFKKIDTKITIASGGYKAQTVLSALKGKLIDVLIIDYQLGRRIMELYRTEAEK
;
A
#
# COMPACT_ATOMS: atom_id res chain seq x y z
N ASP A 1 -10.47 -1.95 -22.03
CA ASP A 1 -10.21 -3.19 -21.31
C ASP A 1 -9.54 -2.89 -19.94
N GLU A 2 -9.46 -3.86 -19.07
CA GLU A 2 -8.92 -3.72 -17.71
C GLU A 2 -7.44 -3.30 -17.70
N GLU A 3 -6.66 -3.81 -18.64
CA GLU A 3 -5.24 -3.49 -18.74
C GLU A 3 -5.01 -2.03 -19.17
N SER A 4 -5.83 -1.51 -20.08
CA SER A 4 -5.83 -0.10 -20.48
C SER A 4 -6.24 0.80 -19.32
N ALA A 5 -7.25 0.41 -18.54
CA ALA A 5 -7.66 1.15 -17.35
C ALA A 5 -6.53 1.24 -16.34
N LYS A 6 -5.83 0.13 -16.05
CA LYS A 6 -4.65 0.12 -15.15
C LYS A 6 -3.54 1.06 -15.61
N LYS A 7 -3.29 1.13 -16.92
CA LYS A 7 -2.28 2.05 -17.49
C LYS A 7 -2.68 3.51 -17.29
N LEU A 8 -3.93 3.87 -17.59
CA LEU A 8 -4.44 5.23 -17.44
C LEU A 8 -4.44 5.69 -15.98
N VAL A 9 -4.91 4.85 -15.07
CA VAL A 9 -4.89 5.14 -13.63
C VAL A 9 -3.46 5.35 -13.12
N ALA A 10 -2.50 4.53 -13.56
CA ALA A 10 -1.10 4.68 -13.20
C ALA A 10 -0.48 5.97 -13.78
N LEU A 11 -0.83 6.34 -15.02
CA LEU A 11 -0.41 7.59 -15.65
C LEU A 11 -0.92 8.82 -14.88
N GLU A 12 -2.21 8.82 -14.53
CA GLU A 12 -2.80 9.92 -13.74
C GLU A 12 -2.19 9.99 -12.34
N GLY A 13 -1.90 8.84 -11.73
CA GLY A 13 -1.15 8.78 -10.47
C GLY A 13 0.24 9.42 -10.57
N ALA A 14 0.97 9.16 -11.65
CA ALA A 14 2.28 9.77 -11.89
C ALA A 14 2.17 11.29 -12.09
N ARG A 15 1.18 11.75 -12.87
CA ARG A 15 0.91 13.19 -13.09
C ARG A 15 0.55 13.88 -11.78
N TYR A 16 -0.32 13.28 -10.99
CA TYR A 16 -0.73 13.83 -9.70
C TYR A 16 0.46 13.95 -8.76
N LEU A 17 1.24 12.88 -8.58
CA LEU A 17 2.41 12.87 -7.71
C LEU A 17 3.43 13.95 -8.12
N GLN A 18 3.77 14.06 -9.41
CA GLN A 18 4.71 15.06 -9.92
C GLN A 18 4.26 16.50 -9.67
N ARG A 19 2.95 16.73 -9.58
CA ARG A 19 2.39 18.07 -9.30
C ARG A 19 2.44 18.46 -7.84
N ILE A 20 2.31 17.49 -6.92
CA ILE A 20 2.19 17.78 -5.49
C ILE A 20 3.51 17.69 -4.72
N ILE A 21 4.44 16.82 -5.15
CA ILE A 21 5.68 16.56 -4.43
C ILE A 21 6.56 17.82 -4.37
N LYS A 22 7.10 18.09 -3.20
CA LYS A 22 7.90 19.29 -2.90
C LYS A 22 9.21 18.92 -2.23
N LYS A 23 10.11 19.90 -2.16
CA LYS A 23 11.34 19.81 -1.38
C LYS A 23 11.03 19.50 0.08
N ASN A 24 11.82 18.62 0.67
CA ASN A 24 11.73 18.11 2.04
C ASN A 24 10.53 17.19 2.32
N ASP A 25 9.70 16.84 1.34
CA ASP A 25 8.69 15.79 1.54
C ASP A 25 9.34 14.45 1.84
N VAL A 26 8.69 13.70 2.70
CA VAL A 26 9.02 12.29 2.99
C VAL A 26 7.87 11.42 2.49
N LEU A 27 8.12 10.69 1.40
CA LEU A 27 7.12 9.89 0.73
C LEU A 27 7.30 8.42 1.03
N GLY A 28 6.28 7.83 1.65
CA GLY A 28 6.16 6.39 1.86
C GLY A 28 5.60 5.67 0.65
N ILE A 29 6.18 4.52 0.28
CA ILE A 29 5.77 3.73 -0.88
C ILE A 29 5.50 2.27 -0.50
N THR A 30 4.46 1.70 -1.09
CA THR A 30 4.20 0.26 -1.04
C THR A 30 4.64 -0.44 -2.33
N TRP A 31 4.63 -1.76 -2.33
CA TRP A 31 4.84 -2.59 -3.50
C TRP A 31 3.62 -2.61 -4.44
N GLY A 32 3.77 -3.24 -5.61
CA GLY A 32 2.65 -3.62 -6.46
C GLY A 32 2.75 -3.18 -7.91
N SER A 33 2.02 -3.90 -8.77
CA SER A 33 2.05 -3.69 -10.21
C SER A 33 1.56 -2.31 -10.64
N THR A 34 0.59 -1.73 -9.93
CA THR A 34 0.09 -0.38 -10.22
C THR A 34 1.13 0.68 -9.87
N ILE A 35 1.83 0.52 -8.74
CA ILE A 35 2.92 1.42 -8.33
C ILE A 35 4.10 1.30 -9.30
N TYR A 36 4.47 0.08 -9.69
CA TYR A 36 5.47 -0.15 -10.74
C TYR A 36 5.14 0.60 -12.05
N ARG A 37 3.87 0.51 -12.52
CA ARG A 37 3.42 1.21 -13.72
C ARG A 37 3.47 2.72 -13.55
N LEU A 38 3.03 3.23 -12.40
CA LEU A 38 3.13 4.65 -12.07
C LEU A 38 4.57 5.15 -12.20
N ILE A 39 5.52 4.44 -11.60
CA ILE A 39 6.94 4.80 -11.65
C ILE A 39 7.48 4.82 -13.08
N ASN A 40 6.99 3.95 -13.96
CA ASN A 40 7.37 3.94 -15.38
C ASN A 40 6.89 5.20 -16.13
N TYR A 41 5.84 5.87 -15.64
CA TYR A 41 5.33 7.11 -16.23
C TYR A 41 5.92 8.37 -15.59
N LEU A 42 6.76 8.24 -14.55
CA LEU A 42 7.41 9.39 -13.95
C LEU A 42 8.42 10.01 -14.92
N ASN A 43 8.20 11.28 -15.21
CA ASN A 43 9.12 12.12 -15.99
C ASN A 43 9.05 13.55 -15.43
N PRO A 44 9.54 13.78 -14.19
CA PRO A 44 9.44 15.08 -13.54
C PRO A 44 10.29 16.12 -14.28
N ALA A 45 9.69 17.29 -14.53
CA ALA A 45 10.36 18.42 -15.18
C ALA A 45 11.49 19.03 -14.33
N GLN A 46 11.45 18.80 -13.02
CA GLN A 46 12.44 19.30 -12.06
C GLN A 46 12.87 18.20 -11.10
N LYS A 47 14.14 18.29 -10.69
CA LYS A 47 14.63 17.50 -9.56
C LYS A 47 14.00 18.01 -8.28
N VAL A 48 13.57 17.10 -7.43
CA VAL A 48 12.94 17.43 -6.14
C VAL A 48 13.75 16.78 -5.02
N ASP A 49 14.31 17.61 -4.14
CA ASP A 49 15.04 17.14 -2.96
C ASP A 49 14.02 16.62 -1.91
N ALA A 50 13.51 15.44 -2.17
CA ALA A 50 12.57 14.71 -1.34
C ALA A 50 13.18 13.37 -0.89
N THR A 51 12.61 12.77 0.14
CA THR A 51 13.02 11.48 0.67
C THR A 51 11.94 10.42 0.40
N PHE A 52 12.35 9.26 -0.07
CA PHE A 52 11.47 8.15 -0.41
C PHE A 52 11.76 6.97 0.51
N VAL A 53 10.71 6.39 1.12
CA VAL A 53 10.84 5.36 2.15
C VAL A 53 9.92 4.19 1.85
N THR A 54 10.41 2.95 1.97
CA THR A 54 9.52 1.78 1.90
C THR A 54 8.64 1.70 3.15
N LEU A 55 7.34 1.44 2.99
CA LEU A 55 6.41 1.29 4.13
C LEU A 55 6.44 -0.11 4.75
N HIS A 56 7.03 -1.09 4.06
CA HIS A 56 7.10 -2.48 4.50
C HIS A 56 8.35 -3.18 3.97
N GLY A 57 8.66 -4.36 4.49
CA GLY A 57 9.70 -5.24 4.00
C GLY A 57 9.36 -5.86 2.63
N SER A 58 10.30 -6.61 2.05
CA SER A 58 10.13 -7.27 0.75
C SER A 58 9.08 -8.37 0.80
N ILE A 59 8.42 -8.60 -0.33
CA ILE A 59 7.46 -9.69 -0.51
C ILE A 59 8.09 -10.75 -1.39
N ALA A 60 8.44 -11.89 -0.79
CA ALA A 60 9.19 -12.97 -1.42
C ALA A 60 8.55 -13.54 -2.70
N CYS A 61 7.20 -13.54 -2.77
CA CYS A 61 6.47 -14.08 -3.91
C CYS A 61 6.33 -13.10 -5.09
N CYS A 62 6.86 -11.89 -5.01
CA CYS A 62 6.77 -10.93 -6.10
C CYS A 62 8.01 -10.99 -7.03
N ARG A 63 7.80 -10.60 -8.29
CA ARG A 63 8.93 -10.40 -9.22
C ARG A 63 9.81 -9.26 -8.72
N ASN A 64 11.12 -9.36 -8.91
CA ASN A 64 12.10 -8.37 -8.44
C ASN A 64 11.77 -6.92 -8.84
N GLU A 65 11.19 -6.72 -10.01
CA GLU A 65 10.77 -5.40 -10.50
C GLU A 65 9.60 -4.78 -9.73
N LEU A 66 8.81 -5.62 -9.03
CA LEU A 66 7.69 -5.20 -8.19
C LEU A 66 8.07 -5.10 -6.73
N ASP A 67 9.27 -5.55 -6.34
CA ASP A 67 9.76 -5.46 -4.97
C ASP A 67 9.84 -4.00 -4.53
N VAL A 68 9.39 -3.74 -3.31
CA VAL A 68 9.29 -2.37 -2.78
C VAL A 68 10.64 -1.66 -2.72
N ARG A 69 11.75 -2.38 -2.53
CA ARG A 69 13.11 -1.81 -2.55
C ARG A 69 13.50 -1.34 -3.96
N THR A 70 13.18 -2.12 -4.97
CA THR A 70 13.38 -1.73 -6.37
C THR A 70 12.53 -0.51 -6.71
N LEU A 71 11.28 -0.48 -6.25
CA LEU A 71 10.35 0.61 -6.53
C LEU A 71 10.79 1.93 -5.88
N VAL A 72 11.19 1.90 -4.59
CA VAL A 72 11.65 3.10 -3.89
C VAL A 72 12.93 3.68 -4.51
N LEU A 73 13.87 2.82 -4.91
CA LEU A 73 15.09 3.23 -5.60
C LEU A 73 14.79 3.92 -6.93
N ARG A 74 13.89 3.34 -7.73
CA ARG A 74 13.49 3.91 -9.02
C ARG A 74 12.76 5.23 -8.88
N MET A 75 11.88 5.34 -7.89
CA MET A 75 11.17 6.58 -7.59
C MET A 75 12.15 7.68 -7.16
N ALA A 76 13.04 7.39 -6.24
CA ALA A 76 14.07 8.35 -5.82
C ALA A 76 14.97 8.78 -6.98
N LYS A 77 15.34 7.84 -7.87
CA LYS A 77 16.12 8.17 -9.08
C LYS A 77 15.35 9.12 -10.02
N ALA A 78 14.04 8.90 -10.21
CA ALA A 78 13.23 9.77 -11.06
C ALA A 78 13.24 11.23 -10.58
N PHE A 79 13.13 11.47 -9.28
CA PHE A 79 13.13 12.79 -8.68
C PHE A 79 14.52 13.31 -8.27
N SER A 80 15.56 12.47 -8.35
CA SER A 80 16.92 12.74 -7.82
C SER A 80 16.94 12.99 -6.31
N GLY A 81 16.05 12.31 -5.57
CA GLY A 81 15.93 12.37 -4.13
C GLY A 81 16.68 11.26 -3.40
N MET A 82 16.62 11.30 -2.07
CA MET A 82 17.16 10.25 -1.19
C MET A 82 16.20 9.07 -1.08
N HIS A 83 16.71 7.87 -0.79
CA HIS A 83 15.86 6.69 -0.54
C HIS A 83 16.33 5.90 0.68
N TYR A 84 15.35 5.30 1.37
CA TYR A 84 15.55 4.38 2.49
C TYR A 84 14.61 3.19 2.37
N TYR A 85 15.09 2.02 2.74
CA TYR A 85 14.32 0.78 2.65
C TYR A 85 14.63 -0.17 3.82
N LEU A 86 13.64 -1.00 4.16
CA LEU A 86 13.79 -2.06 5.13
C LEU A 86 14.60 -3.22 4.53
N LEU A 87 15.62 -3.68 5.24
CA LEU A 87 16.49 -4.80 4.85
C LEU A 87 15.95 -6.11 5.43
N THR A 88 14.75 -6.50 5.01
CA THR A 88 14.09 -7.69 5.53
C THR A 88 12.91 -8.10 4.66
N GLU A 89 12.44 -9.32 4.81
CA GLU A 89 11.14 -9.78 4.33
C GLU A 89 10.01 -9.08 5.08
N ALA A 90 8.84 -9.03 4.44
CA ALA A 90 7.63 -8.41 5.02
C ALA A 90 6.96 -9.29 6.07
N LEU A 91 7.07 -10.61 5.97
CA LEU A 91 6.46 -11.57 6.88
C LEU A 91 7.53 -12.41 7.56
N MET A 92 7.57 -12.36 8.89
CA MET A 92 8.47 -13.15 9.71
C MET A 92 7.83 -14.47 10.17
N SER A 93 8.66 -15.45 10.50
CA SER A 93 8.21 -16.75 11.03
C SER A 93 7.52 -16.64 12.40
N SER A 94 7.79 -15.59 13.18
CA SER A 94 7.19 -15.36 14.48
C SER A 94 7.20 -13.87 14.86
N LYS A 95 6.34 -13.48 15.80
CA LYS A 95 6.37 -12.15 16.43
C LYS A 95 7.75 -11.82 17.00
N LYS A 96 8.39 -12.77 17.70
CA LYS A 96 9.73 -12.58 18.28
C LYS A 96 10.77 -12.27 17.22
N ALA A 97 10.75 -12.97 16.09
CA ALA A 97 11.63 -12.67 14.95
C ALA A 97 11.36 -11.28 14.38
N ALA A 98 10.09 -10.89 14.24
CA ALA A 98 9.71 -9.56 13.80
C ALA A 98 10.23 -8.46 14.74
N ASP A 99 10.08 -8.64 16.05
CA ASP A 99 10.52 -7.66 17.04
C ASP A 99 12.05 -7.49 17.04
N ILE A 100 12.82 -8.58 16.88
CA ILE A 100 14.28 -8.53 16.75
C ILE A 100 14.68 -7.75 15.48
N ILE A 101 14.11 -8.11 14.33
CA ILE A 101 14.43 -7.48 13.04
C ILE A 101 14.11 -5.99 13.02
N LYS A 102 13.03 -5.56 13.68
CA LYS A 102 12.68 -4.14 13.82
C LYS A 102 13.75 -3.34 14.60
N GLN A 103 14.49 -3.97 15.51
CA GLN A 103 15.54 -3.34 16.31
C GLN A 103 16.91 -3.31 15.62
N GLU A 104 17.12 -4.07 14.55
CA GLU A 104 18.36 -4.03 13.78
C GLU A 104 18.65 -2.60 13.28
N LYS A 105 19.92 -2.17 13.36
CA LYS A 105 20.37 -0.77 13.18
C LYS A 105 19.75 -0.09 11.96
N ASN A 106 19.77 -0.74 10.79
CA ASN A 106 19.26 -0.16 9.55
C ASN A 106 17.73 -0.10 9.54
N ASN A 107 17.06 -1.16 9.97
CA ASN A 107 15.61 -1.21 10.02
C ASN A 107 15.06 -0.22 11.04
N LYS A 108 15.66 -0.16 12.25
CA LYS A 108 15.29 0.82 13.28
C LYS A 108 15.33 2.26 12.77
N LYS A 109 16.35 2.62 11.97
CA LYS A 109 16.43 3.93 11.32
C LYS A 109 15.24 4.19 10.39
N VAL A 110 14.87 3.21 9.59
CA VAL A 110 13.70 3.33 8.68
C VAL A 110 12.39 3.44 9.46
N PHE A 111 12.21 2.65 10.52
CA PHE A 111 11.04 2.75 11.41
C PHE A 111 10.92 4.14 12.06
N GLN A 112 12.03 4.75 12.47
CA GLN A 112 12.03 6.13 12.99
C GLN A 112 11.63 7.18 11.95
N MET A 113 11.84 6.91 10.67
CA MET A 113 11.42 7.82 9.60
C MET A 113 9.91 7.78 9.34
N PHE A 114 9.21 6.73 9.75
CA PHE A 114 7.77 6.61 9.52
C PHE A 114 6.96 7.75 10.14
N ASP A 115 7.40 8.30 11.26
CA ASP A 115 6.75 9.44 11.92
C ASP A 115 6.89 10.77 11.14
N ASN A 116 7.82 10.82 10.18
CA ASN A 116 8.07 12.00 9.34
C ASN A 116 7.41 11.89 7.94
N ILE A 117 6.76 10.77 7.64
CA ILE A 117 6.11 10.57 6.34
C ILE A 117 4.88 11.48 6.26
N ASN A 118 4.87 12.40 5.31
CA ASN A 118 3.76 13.32 5.04
C ASN A 118 2.97 12.96 3.77
N ILE A 119 3.53 12.13 2.89
CA ILE A 119 2.83 11.61 1.71
C ILE A 119 3.00 10.09 1.68
N SER A 120 1.96 9.34 1.35
CA SER A 120 2.10 7.93 0.98
C SER A 120 1.45 7.63 -0.35
N ILE A 121 2.01 6.66 -1.08
CA ILE A 121 1.47 6.16 -2.32
C ILE A 121 1.30 4.65 -2.25
N ASN A 122 0.07 4.18 -2.42
CA ASN A 122 -0.30 2.81 -2.13
C ASN A 122 -1.20 2.21 -3.20
N GLY A 123 -1.12 0.88 -3.33
CA GLY A 123 -2.21 0.07 -3.82
C GLY A 123 -3.05 -0.45 -2.66
N THR A 124 -4.04 -1.27 -2.98
CA THR A 124 -4.80 -2.06 -2.00
C THR A 124 -5.06 -3.46 -2.52
N GLY A 125 -5.00 -4.45 -1.63
CA GLY A 125 -5.37 -5.84 -1.91
C GLY A 125 -6.79 -6.12 -1.47
N SER A 126 -7.54 -6.91 -2.25
CA SER A 126 -8.91 -7.32 -1.95
C SER A 126 -8.94 -8.73 -1.38
N PHE A 127 -9.63 -8.91 -0.25
CA PHE A 127 -9.89 -10.20 0.39
C PHE A 127 -11.38 -10.57 0.34
N TYR A 128 -12.27 -9.58 0.26
CA TYR A 128 -13.70 -9.76 0.15
C TYR A 128 -14.31 -8.66 -0.75
N PRO A 129 -15.34 -8.95 -1.54
CA PRO A 129 -15.99 -10.25 -1.77
C PRO A 129 -15.14 -11.20 -2.61
N GLU A 130 -14.18 -10.70 -3.37
CA GLU A 130 -13.29 -11.47 -4.21
C GLU A 130 -11.88 -11.48 -3.64
N LEU A 131 -11.35 -12.68 -3.42
CA LEU A 131 -9.99 -12.87 -3.00
C LEU A 131 -9.03 -12.63 -4.18
N ASN A 132 -8.57 -11.41 -4.33
CA ASN A 132 -7.67 -10.99 -5.41
C ASN A 132 -6.43 -10.23 -4.88
N SER A 133 -6.00 -10.58 -3.67
CA SER A 133 -4.73 -10.12 -3.13
C SER A 133 -3.61 -11.09 -3.49
N VAL A 134 -2.47 -10.55 -3.96
CA VAL A 134 -1.27 -11.37 -4.17
C VAL A 134 -0.75 -11.94 -2.86
N LEU A 135 -1.06 -11.30 -1.72
CA LEU A 135 -0.71 -11.80 -0.40
C LEU A 135 -1.41 -13.12 -0.05
N ALA A 136 -2.55 -13.41 -0.69
CA ALA A 136 -3.28 -14.67 -0.51
C ALA A 136 -2.67 -15.85 -1.27
N LYS A 137 -1.56 -15.66 -1.97
CA LYS A 137 -0.86 -16.74 -2.65
C LYS A 137 -0.12 -17.63 -1.66
N PRO A 138 -0.04 -18.96 -1.93
CA PRO A 138 0.64 -19.93 -1.06
C PRO A 138 2.11 -19.59 -0.75
N GLU A 139 2.77 -18.86 -1.66
CA GLU A 139 4.15 -18.43 -1.48
C GLU A 139 4.32 -17.37 -0.39
N PHE A 140 3.23 -16.67 -0.01
CA PHE A 140 3.26 -15.64 1.01
C PHE A 140 2.49 -16.05 2.28
N MET A 141 1.27 -16.59 2.12
CA MET A 141 0.41 -17.04 3.23
C MET A 141 0.05 -18.52 3.08
N SER A 142 0.05 -19.24 4.19
CA SER A 142 -0.54 -20.58 4.25
C SER A 142 -2.06 -20.52 4.16
N LYS A 143 -2.70 -21.67 3.88
CA LYS A 143 -4.17 -21.79 3.90
C LYS A 143 -4.75 -21.49 5.29
N GLU A 144 -4.03 -21.87 6.34
CA GLU A 144 -4.41 -21.62 7.73
C GLU A 144 -4.40 -20.12 8.04
N GLU A 145 -3.32 -19.41 7.69
CA GLU A 145 -3.20 -17.97 7.84
C GLU A 145 -4.30 -17.21 7.07
N LEU A 146 -4.63 -17.67 5.87
CA LEU A 146 -5.74 -17.12 5.10
C LEU A 146 -7.10 -17.37 5.78
N GLY A 147 -7.29 -18.54 6.40
CA GLY A 147 -8.46 -18.85 7.21
C GLY A 147 -8.63 -17.88 8.38
N TRP A 148 -7.56 -17.56 9.09
CA TRP A 148 -7.59 -16.55 10.17
C TRP A 148 -8.06 -15.16 9.69
N LEU A 149 -7.64 -14.72 8.50
CA LEU A 149 -8.11 -13.46 7.95
C LEU A 149 -9.60 -13.49 7.63
N GLN A 150 -10.13 -14.62 7.13
CA GLN A 150 -11.55 -14.81 6.87
C GLN A 150 -12.38 -14.79 8.16
N GLU A 151 -11.93 -15.49 9.21
CA GLU A 151 -12.56 -15.49 10.54
C GLU A 151 -12.65 -14.07 11.14
N GLN A 152 -11.63 -13.23 10.90
CA GLN A 152 -11.61 -11.85 11.33
C GLN A 152 -12.36 -10.90 10.38
N SER A 153 -13.05 -11.43 9.37
CA SER A 153 -13.82 -10.64 8.39
C SER A 153 -12.99 -9.58 7.68
N VAL A 154 -11.75 -9.90 7.36
CA VAL A 154 -10.86 -9.00 6.62
C VAL A 154 -11.42 -8.73 5.23
N VAL A 155 -11.60 -7.46 4.89
CA VAL A 155 -12.09 -7.01 3.58
C VAL A 155 -10.92 -6.67 2.65
N GLY A 156 -9.86 -6.13 3.18
CA GLY A 156 -8.71 -5.75 2.38
C GLY A 156 -7.46 -5.44 3.21
N ASP A 157 -6.39 -5.10 2.49
CA ASP A 157 -5.17 -4.57 3.07
C ASP A 157 -4.71 -3.28 2.40
N ILE A 158 -4.00 -2.46 3.17
CA ILE A 158 -3.22 -1.32 2.72
C ILE A 158 -1.89 -1.30 3.47
N ALA A 159 -0.78 -1.16 2.77
CA ALA A 159 0.56 -1.26 3.36
C ALA A 159 0.75 -2.52 4.23
N LEU A 160 0.19 -3.67 3.84
CA LEU A 160 0.17 -4.94 4.57
C LEU A 160 -0.55 -4.88 5.94
N ARG A 161 -1.41 -3.89 6.16
CA ARG A 161 -2.30 -3.81 7.31
C ARG A 161 -3.71 -4.19 6.89
N PHE A 162 -4.26 -5.19 7.58
CA PHE A 162 -5.58 -5.75 7.30
C PHE A 162 -6.67 -4.95 8.00
N PHE A 163 -7.80 -4.76 7.32
CA PHE A 163 -8.93 -4.03 7.86
C PHE A 163 -10.27 -4.67 7.50
N ASP A 164 -11.27 -4.41 8.34
CA ASP A 164 -12.65 -4.87 8.19
C ASP A 164 -13.49 -3.95 7.27
N LYS A 165 -14.80 -4.24 7.16
CA LYS A 165 -15.76 -3.47 6.35
C LYS A 165 -15.90 -1.99 6.77
N ASP A 166 -15.55 -1.66 8.00
CA ASP A 166 -15.61 -0.30 8.55
C ASP A 166 -14.25 0.40 8.47
N GLY A 167 -13.24 -0.26 7.89
CA GLY A 167 -11.88 0.24 7.78
C GLY A 167 -11.12 0.26 9.09
N LYS A 168 -11.53 -0.55 10.08
CA LYS A 168 -10.82 -0.74 11.34
C LYS A 168 -9.79 -1.85 11.21
N GLU A 169 -8.66 -1.70 11.89
CA GLU A 169 -7.59 -2.73 11.86
C GLU A 169 -8.08 -4.05 12.44
N CYS A 170 -7.89 -5.11 11.67
CA CYS A 170 -8.06 -6.48 12.15
C CYS A 170 -6.78 -6.93 12.85
N LYS A 171 -6.85 -7.10 14.17
CA LYS A 171 -5.73 -7.58 14.99
C LYS A 171 -5.62 -9.10 14.84
N THR A 172 -4.65 -9.54 14.08
CA THR A 172 -4.37 -10.95 13.82
C THR A 172 -2.96 -11.30 14.27
N GLU A 173 -2.71 -12.55 14.57
CA GLU A 173 -1.36 -13.05 14.82
C GLU A 173 -0.42 -12.79 13.63
N LEU A 174 -0.97 -12.88 12.42
CA LEU A 174 -0.26 -12.55 11.19
C LEU A 174 0.19 -11.08 11.17
N ALA A 175 -0.65 -10.14 11.62
CA ALA A 175 -0.31 -8.71 11.70
C ALA A 175 0.87 -8.44 12.63
N ASP A 176 1.02 -9.21 13.73
CA ASP A 176 2.15 -9.12 14.68
C ASP A 176 3.48 -9.56 14.06
N ARG A 177 3.43 -10.44 13.06
CA ARG A 177 4.59 -10.96 12.32
C ARG A 177 5.01 -10.08 11.15
N MET A 178 4.20 -9.10 10.77
CA MET A 178 4.47 -8.19 9.65
C MET A 178 5.52 -7.13 10.01
N ILE A 179 6.44 -6.93 9.07
CA ILE A 179 7.40 -5.83 9.08
C ILE A 179 6.86 -4.73 8.17
N THR A 180 6.10 -3.84 8.76
CA THR A 180 5.44 -2.74 8.07
C THR A 180 5.14 -1.59 9.01
N ILE A 181 4.78 -0.42 8.46
CA ILE A 181 4.29 0.74 9.22
C ILE A 181 3.12 0.35 10.12
N GLY A 182 3.02 0.96 11.31
CA GLY A 182 1.87 0.77 12.20
C GLY A 182 0.59 1.34 11.60
N PHE A 183 -0.56 0.69 11.88
CA PHE A 183 -1.85 1.12 11.32
C PHE A 183 -2.22 2.56 11.71
N GLU A 184 -2.12 2.89 12.99
CA GLU A 184 -2.38 4.25 13.48
C GLU A 184 -1.32 5.25 13.02
N GLN A 185 -0.08 4.82 12.79
CA GLN A 185 0.98 5.64 12.23
C GLN A 185 0.69 5.94 10.75
N PHE A 186 0.24 4.94 9.98
CA PHE A 186 -0.21 5.13 8.60
C PHE A 186 -1.38 6.12 8.50
N LYS A 187 -2.37 6.03 9.41
CA LYS A 187 -3.53 6.95 9.44
C LYS A 187 -3.13 8.41 9.67
N LYS A 188 -2.03 8.65 10.36
CA LYS A 188 -1.53 10.00 10.65
C LYS A 188 -0.81 10.66 9.49
N ILE A 189 -0.50 9.93 8.40
CA ILE A 189 0.09 10.52 7.21
C ILE A 189 -0.87 11.56 6.62
N ASP A 190 -0.36 12.77 6.34
CA ASP A 190 -1.19 13.90 5.91
C ASP A 190 -1.89 13.66 4.58
N THR A 191 -1.19 13.04 3.61
CA THR A 191 -1.72 12.77 2.27
C THR A 191 -1.51 11.31 1.88
N LYS A 192 -2.55 10.50 2.03
CA LYS A 192 -2.57 9.08 1.65
C LYS A 192 -3.19 8.92 0.26
N ILE A 193 -2.34 8.67 -0.75
CA ILE A 193 -2.74 8.50 -2.14
C ILE A 193 -2.91 7.01 -2.43
N THR A 194 -4.11 6.60 -2.78
CA THR A 194 -4.39 5.23 -3.21
C THR A 194 -4.70 5.19 -4.70
N ILE A 195 -4.03 4.27 -5.39
CA ILE A 195 -4.21 4.04 -6.82
C ILE A 195 -4.77 2.62 -6.99
N ALA A 196 -5.96 2.52 -7.56
CA ALA A 196 -6.62 1.25 -7.74
C ALA A 196 -7.39 1.17 -9.06
N SER A 197 -7.52 -0.03 -9.61
CA SER A 197 -8.28 -0.32 -10.83
C SER A 197 -8.99 -1.67 -10.69
N GLY A 198 -10.20 -1.76 -11.28
CA GLY A 198 -11.02 -2.95 -11.30
C GLY A 198 -12.15 -2.94 -10.28
N GLY A 199 -13.38 -3.16 -10.75
CA GLY A 199 -14.60 -3.08 -9.95
C GLY A 199 -14.66 -4.03 -8.73
N TYR A 200 -13.92 -5.14 -8.76
CA TYR A 200 -13.82 -6.11 -7.66
C TYR A 200 -13.22 -5.52 -6.37
N LYS A 201 -12.50 -4.39 -6.48
CA LYS A 201 -11.92 -3.68 -5.33
C LYS A 201 -12.89 -2.72 -4.64
N ALA A 202 -14.12 -2.59 -5.13
CA ALA A 202 -15.04 -1.56 -4.67
C ALA A 202 -15.32 -1.63 -3.16
N GLN A 203 -15.58 -2.84 -2.62
CA GLN A 203 -15.80 -3.01 -1.18
C GLN A 203 -14.55 -2.64 -0.38
N THR A 204 -13.38 -3.10 -0.80
CA THR A 204 -12.11 -2.78 -0.14
C THR A 204 -11.84 -1.28 -0.10
N VAL A 205 -12.02 -0.59 -1.25
CA VAL A 205 -11.80 0.86 -1.33
C VAL A 205 -12.83 1.62 -0.49
N LEU A 206 -14.11 1.24 -0.53
CA LEU A 206 -15.14 1.85 0.29
C LEU A 206 -14.85 1.70 1.79
N SER A 207 -14.43 0.52 2.23
CA SER A 207 -14.03 0.26 3.62
C SER A 207 -12.81 1.10 4.02
N ALA A 208 -11.80 1.20 3.16
CA ALA A 208 -10.63 2.03 3.41
C ALA A 208 -10.96 3.53 3.52
N LEU A 209 -11.91 4.02 2.70
CA LEU A 209 -12.43 5.40 2.81
C LEU A 209 -13.14 5.63 4.14
N LYS A 210 -13.99 4.71 4.59
CA LYS A 210 -14.65 4.77 5.90
C LYS A 210 -13.64 4.84 7.05
N GLY A 211 -12.56 4.04 6.96
CA GLY A 211 -11.47 4.00 7.94
C GLY A 211 -10.53 5.20 7.90
N LYS A 212 -10.73 6.16 6.98
CA LYS A 212 -9.83 7.31 6.73
C LYS A 212 -8.40 6.88 6.37
N LEU A 213 -8.29 5.75 5.63
CA LEU A 213 -7.03 5.22 5.13
C LEU A 213 -6.65 5.82 3.76
N ILE A 214 -7.52 6.64 3.17
CA ILE A 214 -7.35 7.25 1.86
C ILE A 214 -7.78 8.71 1.93
N ASP A 215 -6.91 9.63 1.47
CA ASP A 215 -7.22 11.05 1.31
C ASP A 215 -7.38 11.42 -0.17
N VAL A 216 -6.59 10.78 -1.04
CA VAL A 216 -6.65 10.95 -2.49
C VAL A 216 -6.84 9.60 -3.16
N LEU A 217 -7.88 9.48 -3.95
CA LEU A 217 -8.22 8.24 -4.65
C LEU A 217 -8.15 8.45 -6.17
N ILE A 218 -7.30 7.67 -6.84
CA ILE A 218 -7.13 7.68 -8.30
C ILE A 218 -7.54 6.33 -8.84
N ILE A 219 -8.67 6.27 -9.54
CA ILE A 219 -9.33 5.03 -9.95
C ILE A 219 -9.89 5.11 -11.36
N ASP A 220 -10.20 3.95 -11.94
CA ASP A 220 -10.97 3.89 -13.16
C ASP A 220 -12.49 4.11 -12.96
N TYR A 221 -13.18 4.40 -14.03
CA TYR A 221 -14.62 4.68 -14.02
C TYR A 221 -15.46 3.51 -13.48
N GLN A 222 -15.11 2.25 -13.81
CA GLN A 222 -15.87 1.08 -13.37
C GLN A 222 -15.78 0.90 -11.87
N LEU A 223 -14.59 1.07 -11.31
CA LEU A 223 -14.39 1.02 -9.86
C LEU A 223 -15.16 2.15 -9.16
N GLY A 224 -15.07 3.38 -9.68
CA GLY A 224 -15.81 4.53 -9.13
C GLY A 224 -17.31 4.31 -9.12
N ARG A 225 -17.87 3.83 -10.24
CA ARG A 225 -19.29 3.50 -10.33
C ARG A 225 -19.69 2.45 -9.29
N ARG A 226 -18.91 1.37 -9.17
CA ARG A 226 -19.23 0.29 -8.23
C ARG A 226 -19.15 0.73 -6.77
N ILE A 227 -18.20 1.58 -6.42
CA ILE A 227 -18.12 2.20 -5.07
C ILE A 227 -19.39 2.99 -4.77
N MET A 228 -19.86 3.82 -5.71
CA MET A 228 -21.07 4.62 -5.52
C MET A 228 -22.34 3.77 -5.38
N GLU A 229 -22.45 2.68 -6.15
CA GLU A 229 -23.54 1.70 -6.01
C GLU A 229 -23.58 1.09 -4.59
N LEU A 230 -22.43 0.61 -4.11
CA LEU A 230 -22.31 0.04 -2.76
C LEU A 230 -22.64 1.07 -1.67
N TYR A 231 -22.11 2.28 -1.78
CA TYR A 231 -22.36 3.35 -0.82
C TYR A 231 -23.85 3.69 -0.70
N ARG A 232 -24.57 3.81 -1.83
CA ARG A 232 -26.02 4.06 -1.83
C ARG A 232 -26.81 2.93 -1.18
N THR A 233 -26.48 1.68 -1.53
CA THR A 233 -27.14 0.49 -0.94
C THR A 233 -26.94 0.39 0.58
N GLU A 234 -25.79 0.85 1.09
CA GLU A 234 -25.55 0.88 2.53
C GLU A 234 -26.26 2.04 3.23
N ALA A 235 -26.42 3.19 2.56
CA ALA A 235 -27.11 4.36 3.11
C ALA A 235 -28.65 4.20 3.18
N GLU A 236 -29.20 3.25 2.44
CA GLU A 236 -30.64 2.90 2.42
C GLU A 236 -31.03 1.86 3.49
N LYS A 237 -30.08 1.31 4.22
CA LYS A 237 -30.28 0.32 5.30
C LYS A 237 -30.22 0.96 6.68
#